data_be0f3a8a789125a10d20151fc39a4974
#
_entry.id   be0f3a8a789125a10d20151fc39a4974
#
_cell.length_a   1.000
_cell.length_b   1.000
_cell.length_c   1.000
_cell.angle_alpha   90.00
_cell.angle_beta   90.00
_cell.angle_gamma   90.00
#
_symmetry.space_group_name_H-M   'P 1'
#
loop_
_entity.id
_entity.type
_entity.pdbx_description
1 polymer ?
#
loop_
_entity_poly.entity_id
_entity_poly.type
_entity_poly.pdbx_seq_one_letter_code
_entity_poly.pdbx_strand_id
1 'polypeptide(L)' 'VDDLPQHHESVAKHAPEVWRLHMIAEPLVAQAVPMAEYAHARIDDWPSATDWIVERLLEKP' A
#
# COMPACT_ATOMS: atom_id res chain seq x y z
N VAL A 1 0.95 5.35 0.67
CA VAL A 1 1.64 4.31 1.44
C VAL A 1 1.18 4.39 2.89
N ASP A 2 0.69 3.29 3.42
CA ASP A 2 0.17 3.26 4.79
C ASP A 2 0.23 1.83 5.34
N ASP A 3 0.35 1.70 6.65
CA ASP A 3 0.41 0.40 7.33
C ASP A 3 -0.95 -0.08 7.88
N LEU A 4 -1.96 0.77 7.92
CA LEU A 4 -3.25 0.43 8.52
C LEU A 4 -4.32 0.12 7.46
N PRO A 5 -4.93 -1.10 7.50
CA PRO A 5 -5.95 -1.49 6.53
C PRO A 5 -7.13 -0.52 6.41
N GLN A 6 -7.58 0.05 7.53
CA GLN A 6 -8.71 0.98 7.51
C GLN A 6 -8.42 2.28 6.77
N HIS A 7 -7.16 2.71 6.70
CA HIS A 7 -6.77 3.88 5.92
C HIS A 7 -6.91 3.61 4.42
N HIS A 8 -6.55 2.41 3.95
CA HIS A 8 -6.71 2.01 2.56
C HIS A 8 -8.19 1.97 2.17
N GLU A 9 -9.04 1.46 3.04
CA GLU A 9 -10.49 1.47 2.81
C GLU A 9 -11.02 2.89 2.67
N SER A 10 -10.62 3.80 3.57
CA SER A 10 -11.04 5.19 3.53
C SER A 10 -10.60 5.89 2.23
N VAL A 11 -9.35 5.68 1.81
CA VAL A 11 -8.85 6.26 0.55
C VAL A 11 -9.59 5.67 -0.64
N ALA A 12 -9.86 4.37 -0.65
CA ALA A 12 -10.60 3.74 -1.73
C ALA A 12 -12.01 4.32 -1.90
N LYS A 13 -12.65 4.68 -0.80
CA LYS A 13 -14.00 5.28 -0.83
C LYS A 13 -14.00 6.74 -1.27
N HIS A 14 -13.02 7.52 -0.81
CA HIS A 14 -13.01 8.98 -1.00
C HIS A 14 -12.15 9.44 -2.17
N ALA A 15 -11.13 8.67 -2.55
CA ALA A 15 -10.20 8.98 -3.64
C ALA A 15 -9.76 7.69 -4.36
N PRO A 16 -10.69 7.01 -5.08
CA PRO A 16 -10.39 5.72 -5.70
C PRO A 16 -9.31 5.78 -6.78
N GLU A 17 -9.04 6.96 -7.33
CA GLU A 17 -8.01 7.18 -8.34
C GLU A 17 -6.58 7.24 -7.77
N VAL A 18 -6.42 7.15 -6.44
CA VAL A 18 -5.12 7.18 -5.78
C VAL A 18 -4.58 5.77 -5.60
N TRP A 19 -3.33 5.54 -5.97
CA TRP A 19 -2.66 4.27 -5.71
C TRP A 19 -2.52 4.03 -4.21
N ARG A 20 -2.80 2.80 -3.78
CA ARG A 20 -2.76 2.42 -2.36
C ARG A 20 -1.76 1.28 -2.16
N LEU A 21 -0.65 1.57 -1.50
CA LEU A 21 0.38 0.58 -1.16
C LEU A 21 0.34 0.29 0.34
N HIS A 22 0.02 -0.94 0.70
CA HIS A 22 0.05 -1.41 2.08
C HIS A 22 1.48 -1.81 2.43
N MET A 23 2.08 -1.14 3.39
CA MET A 23 3.46 -1.36 3.78
C MET A 23 3.60 -1.35 5.30
N ILE A 24 4.21 -2.39 5.84
CA ILE A 24 4.55 -2.49 7.26
C ILE A 24 6.06 -2.68 7.35
N ALA A 25 6.77 -1.64 7.79
CA ALA A 25 8.24 -1.64 7.80
C ALA A 25 8.83 -2.48 8.94
N GLU A 26 8.04 -2.81 9.98
CA GLU A 26 8.51 -3.63 11.08
C GLU A 26 8.31 -5.12 10.75
N PRO A 27 9.40 -5.94 10.64
CA PRO A 27 9.30 -7.31 10.12
C PRO A 27 8.40 -8.25 10.92
N LEU A 28 8.39 -8.16 12.24
CA LEU A 28 7.57 -9.03 13.07
C LEU A 28 6.08 -8.72 12.91
N VAL A 29 5.74 -7.44 12.83
CA VAL A 29 4.36 -7.01 12.59
C VAL A 29 3.95 -7.37 11.17
N ALA A 30 4.82 -7.19 10.19
CA ALA A 30 4.55 -7.52 8.79
C ALA A 30 4.15 -8.99 8.61
N GLN A 31 4.77 -9.90 9.35
CA GLN A 31 4.46 -11.32 9.31
C GLN A 31 3.06 -11.64 9.86
N ALA A 32 2.57 -10.84 10.80
CA ALA A 32 1.31 -11.07 11.48
C ALA A 32 0.11 -10.40 10.82
N VAL A 33 0.33 -9.43 9.94
CA VAL A 33 -0.76 -8.65 9.33
C VAL A 33 -0.87 -8.97 7.84
N PRO A 34 -2.01 -9.49 7.38
CA PRO A 34 -2.21 -9.77 5.96
C PRO A 34 -2.39 -8.48 5.15
N MET A 35 -2.28 -8.59 3.83
CA MET A 35 -2.52 -7.48 2.92
C MET A 35 -3.91 -6.87 3.14
N ALA A 36 -3.97 -5.54 3.18
CA ALA A 36 -5.23 -4.81 3.29
C ALA A 36 -6.10 -5.07 2.06
N GLU A 37 -7.39 -5.34 2.28
CA GLU A 37 -8.34 -5.68 1.22
C GLU A 37 -8.44 -4.58 0.15
N TYR A 38 -8.37 -3.33 0.56
CA TYR A 38 -8.53 -2.18 -0.35
C TYR A 38 -7.21 -1.63 -0.90
N ALA A 39 -6.09 -2.27 -0.61
CA ALA A 39 -4.79 -1.88 -1.15
C ALA A 39 -4.56 -2.51 -2.52
N HIS A 40 -3.79 -1.85 -3.38
CA HIS A 40 -3.40 -2.39 -4.68
C HIS A 40 -2.26 -3.39 -4.58
N ALA A 41 -1.36 -3.21 -3.59
CA ALA A 41 -0.22 -4.10 -3.37
C ALA A 41 0.19 -4.10 -1.91
N ARG A 42 0.95 -5.11 -1.51
CA ARG A 42 1.61 -5.21 -0.21
C ARG A 42 3.11 -5.38 -0.43
N ILE A 43 3.91 -4.41 0.02
CA ILE A 43 5.37 -4.44 -0.06
C ILE A 43 5.90 -3.89 1.26
N ASP A 44 6.83 -4.61 1.91
CA ASP A 44 7.28 -4.27 3.25
C ASP A 44 8.71 -3.75 3.31
N ASP A 45 9.38 -3.58 2.17
CA ASP A 45 10.72 -2.99 2.10
C ASP A 45 10.72 -1.75 1.21
N TRP A 46 11.53 -0.75 1.58
CA TRP A 46 11.57 0.52 0.87
C TRP A 46 12.13 0.43 -0.55
N PRO A 47 13.18 -0.35 -0.86
CA PRO A 47 13.65 -0.46 -2.24
C PRO A 47 12.58 -0.97 -3.20
N SER A 48 11.88 -2.05 -2.85
CA SER A 48 10.80 -2.58 -3.68
C SER A 48 9.61 -1.65 -3.75
N ALA A 49 9.26 -0.99 -2.63
CA ALA A 49 8.18 -0.01 -2.60
C ALA A 49 8.49 1.19 -3.52
N THR A 50 9.73 1.67 -3.51
CA THR A 50 10.16 2.75 -4.37
C THR A 50 10.01 2.39 -5.83
N ASP A 51 10.46 1.20 -6.25
CA ASP A 51 10.31 0.72 -7.62
C ASP A 51 8.85 0.65 -8.03
N TRP A 52 8.00 0.12 -7.16
CA TRP A 52 6.56 0.02 -7.42
C TRP A 52 5.92 1.41 -7.63
N ILE A 53 6.30 2.38 -6.78
CA ILE A 53 5.79 3.76 -6.87
C ILE A 53 6.25 4.41 -8.17
N VAL A 54 7.54 4.29 -8.50
CA VAL A 54 8.11 4.90 -9.71
C VAL A 54 7.42 4.37 -10.97
N GLU A 55 7.16 3.07 -11.05
CA GLU A 55 6.49 2.45 -12.19
C GLU A 55 5.07 3.01 -12.41
N ARG A 56 4.45 3.59 -11.38
CA ARG A 56 3.06 4.06 -11.41
C ARG A 56 2.89 5.57 -11.38
N LEU A 57 3.99 6.33 -11.49
CA LEU A 57 3.92 7.79 -11.37
C LEU A 57 3.00 8.45 -12.39
N LEU A 58 2.91 7.89 -13.61
CA LEU A 58 2.11 8.46 -14.69
C LEU A 58 0.83 7.66 -14.95
N GLU A 59 0.53 6.68 -14.12
CA GLU A 59 -0.63 5.82 -14.29
C GLU A 59 -1.67 6.09 -13.20
N LYS A 60 -2.93 5.74 -13.49
CA LYS A 60 -4.01 5.73 -12.49
C LYS A 60 -4.51 4.31 -12.29
N PRO A 61 -4.90 3.98 -11.07
CA PRO A 61 -5.47 2.67 -10.79
C PRO A 61 -6.81 2.43 -11.49
#